data_f22b35163972f0f10d5d5ebbeddb8b65
#
_entry.id   f22b35163972f0f10d5d5ebbeddb8b65
#
_cell.length_a   1.000
_cell.length_b   1.000
_cell.length_c   1.000
_cell.angle_alpha   90.00
_cell.angle_beta   90.00
_cell.angle_gamma   90.00
#
_symmetry.space_group_name_H-M   'P 1'
#
loop_
_entity.id
_entity.type
_entity.pdbx_description
1 polymer ?
#
loop_
_entity_poly.entity_id
_entity_poly.type
_entity_poly.pdbx_seq_one_letter_code
_entity_poly.pdbx_strand_id
1 'polypeptide(L)'
;MQPLTAARPQNSRREIAPSRWAYRIQRMWLTPFWRVVFRFGLPIFVLFGGMALYLQNDTRRAELAQTFVDLRTDFQARPEFRVSLISVEGASPELAEAIRAKLDLKLPQSSFEIDLEGARARVEALDAVEVALIAVRTGGILQVDITERTPVMLWRTETRIDMLDAGGHRVASLAARSDRPDLPLIAGPGANTAAAEAIAVLSAASPLESRIRGLVRISDRRWDIVLDRNQRIMLPAENPVAAIERLLVLDQAQDILARDVAAVDLRIAARPVLRLTPYAQLQLRRAQGLEPPESEL
;
A
#
# COMPACT_ATOMS: atom_id res chain seq x y z
N MET A 1 -83.17 88.19 37.86
CA MET A 1 -82.69 87.56 39.06
C MET A 1 -82.68 86.05 38.81
N GLN A 2 -81.60 85.48 38.57
CA GLN A 2 -81.41 84.00 38.43
C GLN A 2 -80.47 83.54 39.52
N PRO A 3 -80.74 82.44 40.21
CA PRO A 3 -79.82 81.92 41.20
C PRO A 3 -78.72 81.05 40.64
N LEU A 4 -77.56 81.17 41.22
CA LEU A 4 -76.32 80.46 40.93
C LEU A 4 -76.50 78.99 41.31
N THR A 5 -76.27 78.10 40.36
CA THR A 5 -76.29 76.65 40.57
C THR A 5 -74.91 76.21 41.16
N ALA A 6 -75.00 75.53 42.28
CA ALA A 6 -73.85 75.01 43.02
C ALA A 6 -73.05 73.96 42.23
N ALA A 7 -71.76 74.08 42.21
CA ALA A 7 -70.82 73.14 41.60
C ALA A 7 -70.81 71.84 42.43
N ARG A 8 -70.94 70.71 41.76
CA ARG A 8 -70.74 69.37 42.34
C ARG A 8 -69.25 69.09 42.56
N PRO A 9 -68.84 68.53 43.69
CA PRO A 9 -67.43 68.15 43.90
C PRO A 9 -67.07 66.96 42.94
N GLN A 10 -66.03 67.16 42.13
CA GLN A 10 -65.42 66.11 41.40
C GLN A 10 -64.69 65.18 42.33
N ASN A 11 -65.13 63.96 42.38
CA ASN A 11 -64.49 62.89 43.13
C ASN A 11 -63.18 62.50 42.46
N SER A 12 -62.05 63.06 42.87
CA SER A 12 -60.73 62.73 42.40
C SER A 12 -60.40 61.29 42.85
N ARG A 13 -60.64 60.32 41.99
CA ARG A 13 -60.03 59.01 42.17
C ARG A 13 -58.50 59.18 42.24
N ARG A 14 -57.94 58.93 43.44
CA ARG A 14 -56.49 58.83 43.60
C ARG A 14 -56.02 57.70 42.69
N GLU A 15 -55.40 58.04 41.57
CA GLU A 15 -54.58 57.08 40.79
C GLU A 15 -53.45 56.62 41.66
N ILE A 16 -53.44 55.34 42.04
CA ILE A 16 -52.32 54.69 42.75
C ILE A 16 -51.22 54.55 41.74
N ALA A 17 -50.18 55.41 41.90
CA ALA A 17 -49.00 55.33 41.04
C ALA A 17 -48.41 53.92 41.07
N PRO A 18 -48.20 53.27 39.91
CA PRO A 18 -47.69 51.91 39.88
C PRO A 18 -46.33 51.83 40.57
N SER A 19 -46.15 50.82 41.42
CA SER A 19 -44.90 50.63 42.14
C SER A 19 -43.73 50.57 41.16
N ARG A 20 -42.54 51.08 41.58
CA ARG A 20 -41.31 51.06 40.75
C ARG A 20 -41.01 49.65 40.21
N TRP A 21 -41.44 48.61 40.88
CA TRP A 21 -41.33 47.23 40.48
C TRP A 21 -42.30 46.87 39.34
N ALA A 22 -43.57 47.29 39.42
CA ALA A 22 -44.54 47.05 38.37
C ALA A 22 -44.12 47.71 37.04
N TYR A 23 -43.59 48.95 37.13
CA TYR A 23 -43.07 49.68 35.95
C TYR A 23 -41.89 48.99 35.33
N ARG A 24 -40.93 48.44 36.10
CA ARG A 24 -39.78 47.68 35.59
C ARG A 24 -40.21 46.41 34.91
N ILE A 25 -41.15 45.67 35.48
CA ILE A 25 -41.67 44.43 34.90
C ILE A 25 -42.39 44.73 33.59
N GLN A 26 -43.23 45.76 33.55
CA GLN A 26 -43.96 46.16 32.36
C GLN A 26 -43.04 46.61 31.24
N ARG A 27 -41.94 47.33 31.56
CA ARG A 27 -40.91 47.70 30.59
C ARG A 27 -40.14 46.51 30.06
N MET A 28 -39.86 45.50 30.90
CA MET A 28 -39.22 44.24 30.46
C MET A 28 -40.09 43.49 29.45
N TRP A 29 -41.41 43.44 29.66
CA TRP A 29 -42.33 42.78 28.75
C TRP A 29 -42.54 43.51 27.42
N LEU A 30 -42.23 44.76 27.33
CA LEU A 30 -42.34 45.59 26.13
C LEU A 30 -41.11 45.54 25.23
N THR A 31 -39.94 45.10 25.77
CA THR A 31 -38.74 44.96 24.95
C THR A 31 -38.75 43.65 24.16
N PRO A 32 -38.55 43.66 22.83
CA PRO A 32 -38.59 42.48 21.97
C PRO A 32 -37.58 41.42 22.40
N PHE A 33 -36.41 41.81 22.93
CA PHE A 33 -35.38 40.93 23.44
C PHE A 33 -35.90 40.01 24.57
N TRP A 34 -36.58 40.55 25.59
CA TRP A 34 -37.10 39.78 26.70
C TRP A 34 -38.24 38.84 26.30
N ARG A 35 -39.05 39.21 25.29
CA ARG A 35 -40.09 38.32 24.74
C ARG A 35 -39.46 37.09 24.10
N VAL A 36 -38.34 37.21 23.35
CA VAL A 36 -37.63 36.09 22.78
C VAL A 36 -36.99 35.23 23.87
N VAL A 37 -36.36 35.86 24.87
CA VAL A 37 -35.74 35.14 26.00
C VAL A 37 -36.79 34.35 26.78
N PHE A 38 -37.97 34.94 27.11
CA PHE A 38 -38.99 34.19 27.84
C PHE A 38 -39.71 33.15 26.95
N ARG A 39 -39.89 33.42 25.67
CA ARG A 39 -40.60 32.51 24.76
C ARG A 39 -39.77 31.29 24.37
N PHE A 40 -38.45 31.47 24.19
CA PHE A 40 -37.53 30.41 23.77
C PHE A 40 -36.46 30.08 24.82
N GLY A 41 -35.88 31.05 25.46
CA GLY A 41 -34.81 30.85 26.44
C GLY A 41 -35.30 30.14 27.72
N LEU A 42 -36.47 30.54 28.26
CA LEU A 42 -37.00 29.89 29.45
C LEU A 42 -37.36 28.40 29.23
N PRO A 43 -38.10 28.03 28.17
CA PRO A 43 -38.36 26.62 27.89
C PRO A 43 -37.06 25.81 27.65
N ILE A 44 -36.11 26.39 26.93
CA ILE A 44 -34.80 25.76 26.69
C ILE A 44 -34.06 25.57 28.01
N PHE A 45 -34.02 26.61 28.87
CA PHE A 45 -33.38 26.53 30.18
C PHE A 45 -34.04 25.48 31.08
N VAL A 46 -35.36 25.42 31.10
CA VAL A 46 -36.12 24.40 31.87
C VAL A 46 -35.82 23.01 31.32
N LEU A 47 -35.77 22.85 30.00
CA LEU A 47 -35.48 21.57 29.36
C LEU A 47 -34.05 21.11 29.68
N PHE A 48 -33.06 21.99 29.50
CA PHE A 48 -31.66 21.67 29.82
C PHE A 48 -31.41 21.52 31.32
N GLY A 49 -32.03 22.37 32.14
CA GLY A 49 -31.96 22.27 33.60
C GLY A 49 -32.62 20.98 34.12
N GLY A 50 -33.79 20.64 33.58
CA GLY A 50 -34.46 19.36 33.87
C GLY A 50 -33.65 18.16 33.43
N MET A 51 -33.03 18.24 32.24
CA MET A 51 -32.13 17.21 31.74
C MET A 51 -30.89 17.08 32.62
N ALA A 52 -30.28 18.19 33.02
CA ALA A 52 -29.13 18.18 33.93
C ALA A 52 -29.43 17.57 35.29
N LEU A 53 -30.60 17.93 35.88
CA LEU A 53 -31.07 17.33 37.13
C LEU A 53 -31.40 15.85 36.97
N TYR A 54 -32.01 15.45 35.84
CA TYR A 54 -32.30 14.05 35.55
C TYR A 54 -31.01 13.23 35.41
N LEU A 55 -29.95 13.83 34.77
CA LEU A 55 -28.64 13.21 34.58
C LEU A 55 -27.72 13.33 35.80
N GLN A 56 -28.12 14.01 36.86
CA GLN A 56 -27.34 14.09 38.11
C GLN A 56 -27.32 12.77 38.87
N ASN A 57 -28.30 11.92 38.61
CA ASN A 57 -28.42 10.62 39.23
C ASN A 57 -27.52 9.58 38.47
N ASP A 58 -26.49 9.08 39.13
CA ASP A 58 -25.54 8.14 38.54
C ASP A 58 -26.21 6.82 38.07
N THR A 59 -27.26 6.37 38.75
CA THR A 59 -28.04 5.19 38.34
C THR A 59 -28.73 5.42 36.99
N ARG A 60 -29.32 6.61 36.79
CA ARG A 60 -29.98 6.98 35.53
C ARG A 60 -29.01 7.11 34.36
N ARG A 61 -27.80 7.62 34.62
CA ARG A 61 -26.72 7.66 33.62
C ARG A 61 -26.30 6.26 33.24
N ALA A 62 -26.15 5.37 34.21
CA ALA A 62 -25.78 3.98 33.97
C ALA A 62 -26.86 3.24 33.16
N GLU A 63 -28.17 3.44 33.52
CA GLU A 63 -29.29 2.85 32.79
C GLU A 63 -29.36 3.34 31.33
N LEU A 64 -29.16 4.66 31.09
CA LEU A 64 -29.10 5.19 29.74
C LEU A 64 -27.90 4.66 28.96
N ALA A 65 -26.72 4.63 29.59
CA ALA A 65 -25.51 4.07 28.97
C ALA A 65 -25.71 2.59 28.62
N GLN A 66 -26.30 1.80 29.52
CA GLN A 66 -26.62 0.40 29.25
C GLN A 66 -27.64 0.25 28.10
N THR A 67 -28.68 1.05 28.09
CA THR A 67 -29.70 1.02 27.02
C THR A 67 -29.06 1.32 25.66
N PHE A 68 -28.11 2.28 25.59
CA PHE A 68 -27.36 2.54 24.37
C PHE A 68 -26.43 1.39 23.98
N VAL A 69 -25.76 0.77 24.95
CA VAL A 69 -24.91 -0.41 24.70
C VAL A 69 -25.78 -1.58 24.22
N ASP A 70 -26.90 -1.83 24.87
CA ASP A 70 -27.83 -2.92 24.51
C ASP A 70 -28.43 -2.70 23.11
N LEU A 71 -28.86 -1.47 22.81
CA LEU A 71 -29.38 -1.13 21.48
C LEU A 71 -28.31 -1.31 20.39
N ARG A 72 -27.07 -0.94 20.70
CA ARG A 72 -25.93 -1.11 19.79
C ARG A 72 -25.60 -2.59 19.60
N THR A 73 -25.58 -3.36 20.68
CA THR A 73 -25.30 -4.81 20.61
C THR A 73 -26.41 -5.57 19.89
N ASP A 74 -27.69 -5.23 20.13
CA ASP A 74 -28.82 -5.79 19.42
C ASP A 74 -28.79 -5.47 17.93
N PHE A 75 -28.41 -4.22 17.59
CA PHE A 75 -28.25 -3.82 16.20
C PHE A 75 -27.11 -4.57 15.52
N GLN A 76 -25.96 -4.70 16.20
CA GLN A 76 -24.80 -5.42 15.72
C GLN A 76 -25.00 -6.95 15.65
N ALA A 77 -25.90 -7.48 16.48
CA ALA A 77 -26.24 -8.90 16.52
C ALA A 77 -27.20 -9.34 15.39
N ARG A 78 -27.77 -8.40 14.64
CA ARG A 78 -28.70 -8.73 13.54
C ARG A 78 -28.02 -9.61 12.50
N PRO A 79 -28.70 -10.64 11.97
CA PRO A 79 -28.14 -11.57 10.98
C PRO A 79 -27.58 -10.88 9.75
N GLU A 80 -28.14 -9.72 9.38
CA GLU A 80 -27.78 -8.92 8.22
C GLU A 80 -26.34 -8.35 8.31
N PHE A 81 -25.83 -8.16 9.55
CA PHE A 81 -24.50 -7.62 9.82
C PHE A 81 -23.50 -8.70 10.26
N ARG A 82 -23.89 -9.97 10.24
CA ARG A 82 -22.98 -11.06 10.61
C ARG A 82 -22.29 -11.62 9.37
N VAL A 83 -20.98 -11.55 9.38
CA VAL A 83 -20.15 -12.20 8.36
C VAL A 83 -20.08 -13.69 8.67
N SER A 84 -20.51 -14.51 7.72
CA SER A 84 -20.56 -15.97 7.84
C SER A 84 -19.66 -16.69 6.83
N LEU A 85 -19.22 -16.00 5.77
CA LEU A 85 -18.45 -16.57 4.67
C LEU A 85 -17.33 -15.63 4.24
N ILE A 86 -16.18 -16.18 3.86
CA ILE A 86 -15.07 -15.48 3.19
C ILE A 86 -15.04 -15.92 1.73
N SER A 87 -15.24 -14.97 0.79
CA SER A 87 -15.01 -15.16 -0.64
C SER A 87 -13.66 -14.56 -1.01
N VAL A 88 -12.76 -15.36 -1.58
CA VAL A 88 -11.46 -14.90 -2.10
C VAL A 88 -11.52 -14.99 -3.61
N GLU A 89 -11.29 -13.88 -4.29
CA GLU A 89 -11.30 -13.76 -5.75
C GLU A 89 -9.96 -13.23 -6.25
N GLY A 90 -9.55 -13.65 -7.46
CA GLY A 90 -8.30 -13.19 -8.09
C GLY A 90 -7.03 -13.87 -7.58
N ALA A 91 -7.15 -14.90 -6.71
CA ALA A 91 -6.02 -15.66 -6.19
C ALA A 91 -6.05 -17.12 -6.69
N SER A 92 -4.86 -17.71 -6.85
CA SER A 92 -4.72 -19.16 -7.07
C SER A 92 -5.29 -19.94 -5.88
N PRO A 93 -5.70 -21.20 -6.07
CA PRO A 93 -6.29 -22.01 -4.99
C PRO A 93 -5.39 -22.09 -3.74
N GLU A 94 -4.09 -22.27 -3.94
CA GLU A 94 -3.12 -22.37 -2.85
C GLU A 94 -2.99 -21.03 -2.10
N LEU A 95 -2.97 -19.91 -2.84
CA LEU A 95 -2.91 -18.57 -2.23
C LEU A 95 -4.22 -18.25 -1.50
N ALA A 96 -5.37 -18.66 -2.05
CA ALA A 96 -6.66 -18.45 -1.39
C ALA A 96 -6.75 -19.19 -0.04
N GLU A 97 -6.20 -20.38 0.07
CA GLU A 97 -6.11 -21.10 1.34
C GLU A 97 -5.16 -20.41 2.33
N ALA A 98 -4.00 -19.96 1.87
CA ALA A 98 -3.05 -19.21 2.67
C ALA A 98 -3.66 -17.90 3.20
N ILE A 99 -4.44 -17.20 2.38
CA ILE A 99 -5.17 -15.98 2.75
C ILE A 99 -6.20 -16.28 3.85
N ARG A 100 -7.03 -17.35 3.69
CA ARG A 100 -8.01 -17.74 4.70
C ARG A 100 -7.34 -18.06 6.04
N ALA A 101 -6.24 -18.82 6.00
CA ALA A 101 -5.45 -19.15 7.17
C ALA A 101 -4.84 -17.90 7.83
N LYS A 102 -4.37 -16.93 7.02
CA LYS A 102 -3.73 -15.70 7.51
C LYS A 102 -4.71 -14.71 8.11
N LEU A 103 -5.96 -14.69 7.61
CA LEU A 103 -7.03 -13.85 8.16
C LEU A 103 -7.41 -14.27 9.58
N ASP A 104 -7.36 -15.58 9.90
CA ASP A 104 -7.69 -16.17 11.21
C ASP A 104 -8.97 -15.61 11.83
N LEU A 105 -10.04 -15.50 11.04
CA LEU A 105 -11.33 -14.98 11.48
C LEU A 105 -12.22 -16.11 11.99
N LYS A 106 -12.70 -15.95 13.23
CA LYS A 106 -13.68 -16.89 13.83
C LYS A 106 -15.09 -16.52 13.38
N LEU A 107 -15.56 -17.15 12.32
CA LEU A 107 -16.89 -16.93 11.79
C LEU A 107 -17.93 -17.85 12.49
N PRO A 108 -19.19 -17.37 12.68
CA PRO A 108 -19.74 -16.08 12.27
C PRO A 108 -19.43 -14.96 13.28
N GLN A 109 -19.00 -13.78 12.79
CA GLN A 109 -18.68 -12.61 13.60
C GLN A 109 -19.40 -11.34 13.08
N SER A 110 -19.62 -10.35 13.94
CA SER A 110 -20.19 -9.07 13.53
C SER A 110 -19.24 -8.31 12.59
N SER A 111 -19.79 -7.76 11.50
CA SER A 111 -19.00 -6.96 10.55
C SER A 111 -18.37 -5.70 11.19
N PHE A 112 -18.94 -5.21 12.28
CA PHE A 112 -18.43 -4.06 13.03
C PHE A 112 -17.22 -4.40 13.93
N GLU A 113 -17.03 -5.69 14.23
CA GLU A 113 -15.91 -6.18 15.05
C GLU A 113 -14.70 -6.59 14.19
N ILE A 114 -14.88 -6.71 12.87
CA ILE A 114 -13.81 -7.09 11.94
C ILE A 114 -12.96 -5.86 11.66
N ASP A 115 -11.70 -5.91 12.04
CA ASP A 115 -10.69 -4.93 11.65
C ASP A 115 -10.28 -5.18 10.18
N LEU A 116 -10.93 -4.48 9.25
CA LEU A 116 -10.68 -4.61 7.81
C LEU A 116 -9.29 -4.12 7.41
N GLU A 117 -8.80 -3.06 8.04
CA GLU A 117 -7.47 -2.50 7.79
C GLU A 117 -6.38 -3.49 8.24
N GLY A 118 -6.51 -4.02 9.45
CA GLY A 118 -5.59 -5.04 9.94
C GLY A 118 -5.69 -6.35 9.15
N ALA A 119 -6.88 -6.74 8.69
CA ALA A 119 -7.07 -7.88 7.81
C ALA A 119 -6.35 -7.68 6.47
N ARG A 120 -6.50 -6.49 5.86
CA ARG A 120 -5.81 -6.11 4.64
C ARG A 120 -4.29 -6.17 4.81
N ALA A 121 -3.75 -5.54 5.86
CA ALA A 121 -2.32 -5.56 6.13
C ALA A 121 -1.76 -6.98 6.31
N ARG A 122 -2.54 -7.88 6.96
CA ARG A 122 -2.14 -9.29 7.12
C ARG A 122 -2.10 -10.03 5.78
N VAL A 123 -3.03 -9.75 4.88
CA VAL A 123 -3.08 -10.38 3.54
C VAL A 123 -1.98 -9.82 2.65
N GLU A 124 -1.77 -8.50 2.63
CA GLU A 124 -0.70 -7.84 1.87
C GLU A 124 0.72 -8.21 2.37
N ALA A 125 0.85 -8.75 3.58
CA ALA A 125 2.10 -9.31 4.08
C ALA A 125 2.48 -10.66 3.46
N LEU A 126 1.60 -11.28 2.66
CA LEU A 126 1.92 -12.47 1.87
C LEU A 126 2.70 -12.06 0.61
N ASP A 127 3.86 -12.66 0.39
CA ASP A 127 4.75 -12.30 -0.71
C ASP A 127 4.08 -12.34 -2.09
N ALA A 128 3.17 -13.30 -2.32
CA ALA A 128 2.46 -13.46 -3.59
C ALA A 128 1.36 -12.42 -3.83
N VAL A 129 1.02 -11.60 -2.83
CA VAL A 129 -0.03 -10.59 -2.94
C VAL A 129 0.56 -9.24 -3.34
N GLU A 130 0.08 -8.66 -4.42
CA GLU A 130 0.44 -7.31 -4.83
C GLU A 130 -0.49 -6.27 -4.19
N VAL A 131 -1.81 -6.50 -4.28
CA VAL A 131 -2.85 -5.64 -3.71
C VAL A 131 -3.97 -6.49 -3.16
N ALA A 132 -4.51 -6.12 -2.00
CA ALA A 132 -5.71 -6.72 -1.42
C ALA A 132 -6.78 -5.66 -1.17
N LEU A 133 -7.99 -5.91 -1.64
CA LEU A 133 -9.18 -5.12 -1.34
C LEU A 133 -10.14 -5.99 -0.52
N ILE A 134 -10.44 -5.56 0.70
CA ILE A 134 -11.31 -6.30 1.60
C ILE A 134 -12.54 -5.47 1.91
N ALA A 135 -13.72 -6.04 1.67
CA ALA A 135 -14.99 -5.38 1.93
C ALA A 135 -16.05 -6.37 2.41
N VAL A 136 -16.94 -5.90 3.28
CA VAL A 136 -18.13 -6.68 3.64
C VAL A 136 -19.24 -6.39 2.63
N ARG A 137 -19.75 -7.46 2.02
CA ARG A 137 -20.85 -7.40 1.06
C ARG A 137 -22.18 -7.75 1.73
N THR A 138 -23.26 -7.35 1.07
CA THR A 138 -24.63 -7.70 1.47
C THR A 138 -24.77 -9.22 1.55
N GLY A 139 -25.43 -9.74 2.58
CA GLY A 139 -25.57 -11.17 2.81
C GLY A 139 -24.48 -11.79 3.70
N GLY A 140 -23.68 -10.96 4.37
CA GLY A 140 -22.70 -11.44 5.36
C GLY A 140 -21.47 -12.13 4.73
N ILE A 141 -21.04 -11.65 3.58
CA ILE A 141 -19.87 -12.17 2.87
C ILE A 141 -18.72 -11.19 3.05
N LEU A 142 -17.59 -11.64 3.58
CA LEU A 142 -16.32 -10.92 3.51
C LEU A 142 -15.68 -11.22 2.16
N GLN A 143 -15.77 -10.26 1.24
CA GLN A 143 -15.13 -10.35 -0.06
C GLN A 143 -13.68 -9.87 0.05
N VAL A 144 -12.76 -10.67 -0.48
CA VAL A 144 -11.33 -10.43 -0.52
C VAL A 144 -10.89 -10.51 -1.98
N ASP A 145 -10.77 -9.35 -2.64
CA ASP A 145 -10.31 -9.24 -4.02
C ASP A 145 -8.80 -9.07 -4.03
N ILE A 146 -8.11 -9.98 -4.68
CA ILE A 146 -6.65 -10.06 -4.70
C ILE A 146 -6.11 -9.81 -6.11
N THR A 147 -5.06 -8.99 -6.18
CA THR A 147 -4.16 -8.97 -7.32
C THR A 147 -2.92 -9.78 -6.95
N GLU A 148 -2.73 -10.91 -7.61
CA GLU A 148 -1.57 -11.78 -7.39
C GLU A 148 -0.35 -11.25 -8.15
N ARG A 149 0.83 -11.23 -7.50
CA ARG A 149 2.09 -10.80 -8.13
C ARG A 149 2.48 -11.75 -9.23
N THR A 150 2.85 -11.21 -10.39
CA THR A 150 3.34 -12.00 -11.51
C THR A 150 4.87 -12.06 -11.48
N PRO A 151 5.48 -13.24 -11.33
CA PRO A 151 6.92 -13.39 -11.35
C PRO A 151 7.46 -13.18 -12.77
N VAL A 152 8.53 -12.39 -12.90
CA VAL A 152 9.19 -12.08 -14.20
C VAL A 152 10.65 -12.49 -14.22
N MET A 153 11.26 -12.78 -13.08
CA MET A 153 12.65 -13.23 -12.99
C MET A 153 12.93 -14.04 -11.72
N LEU A 154 14.05 -14.70 -11.71
CA LEU A 154 14.59 -15.42 -10.56
C LEU A 154 15.78 -14.69 -9.98
N TRP A 155 15.84 -14.59 -8.67
CA TRP A 155 16.98 -14.05 -7.95
C TRP A 155 17.66 -15.13 -7.12
N ARG A 156 18.91 -15.41 -7.49
CA ARG A 156 19.74 -16.35 -6.76
C ARG A 156 20.51 -15.63 -5.66
N THR A 157 20.20 -15.96 -4.43
CA THR A 157 20.98 -15.59 -3.25
C THR A 157 22.02 -16.68 -2.95
N GLU A 158 22.77 -16.54 -1.87
CA GLU A 158 23.71 -17.57 -1.42
C GLU A 158 23.01 -18.87 -0.99
N THR A 159 21.79 -18.77 -0.47
CA THR A 159 21.09 -19.88 0.19
C THR A 159 19.83 -20.36 -0.54
N ARG A 160 19.25 -19.54 -1.42
CA ARG A 160 17.94 -19.82 -2.04
C ARG A 160 17.78 -19.14 -3.39
N ILE A 161 16.72 -19.54 -4.08
CA ILE A 161 16.26 -18.91 -5.32
C ILE A 161 14.86 -18.37 -5.06
N ASP A 162 14.69 -17.06 -5.24
CA ASP A 162 13.40 -16.38 -5.09
C ASP A 162 12.87 -15.96 -6.46
N MET A 163 11.56 -16.06 -6.67
CA MET A 163 10.87 -15.44 -7.80
C MET A 163 10.60 -13.99 -7.45
N LEU A 164 10.89 -13.07 -8.38
CA LEU A 164 10.65 -11.65 -8.23
C LEU A 164 9.66 -11.14 -9.28
N ASP A 165 8.85 -10.15 -8.88
CA ASP A 165 8.06 -9.35 -9.80
C ASP A 165 8.91 -8.27 -10.51
N ALA A 166 8.30 -7.47 -11.38
CA ALA A 166 8.98 -6.38 -12.10
C ALA A 166 9.52 -5.27 -11.18
N GLY A 167 8.95 -5.12 -9.99
CA GLY A 167 9.41 -4.18 -8.96
C GLY A 167 10.54 -4.73 -8.08
N GLY A 168 10.89 -6.01 -8.25
CA GLY A 168 11.90 -6.69 -7.42
C GLY A 168 11.39 -7.19 -6.08
N HIS A 169 10.06 -7.23 -5.89
CA HIS A 169 9.45 -7.83 -4.72
C HIS A 169 9.42 -9.35 -4.86
N ARG A 170 9.62 -10.03 -3.75
CA ARG A 170 9.55 -11.48 -3.72
C ARG A 170 8.10 -11.95 -3.90
N VAL A 171 7.93 -12.95 -4.75
CA VAL A 171 6.65 -13.63 -4.99
C VAL A 171 6.59 -14.96 -4.25
N ALA A 172 7.61 -15.79 -4.45
CA ALA A 172 7.78 -17.07 -3.77
C ALA A 172 9.24 -17.52 -3.84
N SER A 173 9.58 -18.56 -3.07
CA SER A 173 10.89 -19.22 -3.16
C SER A 173 10.77 -20.53 -3.93
N LEU A 174 11.82 -20.88 -4.68
CA LEU A 174 11.93 -22.11 -5.43
C LEU A 174 12.93 -23.07 -4.81
N ALA A 175 12.65 -24.37 -4.91
CA ALA A 175 13.58 -25.42 -4.51
C ALA A 175 14.75 -25.55 -5.50
N ALA A 176 14.45 -25.46 -6.79
CA ALA A 176 15.47 -25.59 -7.83
C ALA A 176 15.24 -24.63 -9.00
N ARG A 177 16.31 -24.29 -9.71
CA ARG A 177 16.25 -23.45 -10.94
C ARG A 177 15.41 -24.12 -12.04
N SER A 178 15.42 -25.46 -12.06
CA SER A 178 14.66 -26.27 -13.03
C SER A 178 13.15 -26.10 -12.96
N ASP A 179 12.62 -25.62 -11.82
CA ASP A 179 11.17 -25.49 -11.60
C ASP A 179 10.57 -24.37 -12.46
N ARG A 180 11.37 -23.34 -12.78
CA ARG A 180 10.99 -22.23 -13.66
C ARG A 180 12.11 -21.91 -14.65
N PRO A 181 12.36 -22.78 -15.64
CA PRO A 181 13.37 -22.56 -16.67
C PRO A 181 13.07 -21.42 -17.64
N ASP A 182 11.81 -20.98 -17.68
CA ASP A 182 11.27 -19.91 -18.50
C ASP A 182 11.72 -18.52 -18.03
N LEU A 183 11.99 -18.34 -16.72
CA LEU A 183 12.33 -17.04 -16.16
C LEU A 183 13.84 -16.76 -16.22
N PRO A 184 14.27 -15.55 -16.56
CA PRO A 184 15.68 -15.17 -16.51
C PRO A 184 16.22 -15.18 -15.08
N LEU A 185 17.51 -15.48 -14.93
CA LEU A 185 18.18 -15.54 -13.63
C LEU A 185 19.02 -14.30 -13.38
N ILE A 186 18.82 -13.66 -12.25
CA ILE A 186 19.72 -12.63 -11.73
C ILE A 186 20.39 -13.12 -10.45
N ALA A 187 21.59 -12.64 -10.16
CA ALA A 187 22.35 -12.98 -8.97
C ALA A 187 23.12 -11.77 -8.42
N GLY A 188 23.58 -11.88 -7.20
CA GLY A 188 24.40 -10.88 -6.51
C GLY A 188 23.61 -10.07 -5.48
N PRO A 189 24.34 -9.44 -4.53
CA PRO A 189 23.75 -8.54 -3.55
C PRO A 189 23.01 -7.38 -4.24
N GLY A 190 21.88 -6.95 -3.69
CA GLY A 190 21.09 -5.82 -4.20
C GLY A 190 20.52 -6.01 -5.62
N ALA A 191 20.60 -7.21 -6.22
CA ALA A 191 20.07 -7.46 -7.55
C ALA A 191 18.56 -7.28 -7.62
N ASN A 192 17.83 -7.63 -6.56
CA ASN A 192 16.41 -7.47 -6.46
C ASN A 192 15.98 -6.00 -6.50
N THR A 193 16.69 -5.09 -5.84
CA THR A 193 16.36 -3.65 -5.84
C THR A 193 16.60 -2.98 -7.20
N ALA A 194 17.36 -3.62 -8.09
CA ALA A 194 17.63 -3.17 -9.44
C ALA A 194 16.93 -4.03 -10.52
N ALA A 195 15.80 -4.66 -10.18
CA ALA A 195 15.06 -5.54 -11.08
C ALA A 195 14.65 -4.84 -12.40
N ALA A 196 14.18 -3.60 -12.33
CA ALA A 196 13.80 -2.82 -13.50
C ALA A 196 15.01 -2.59 -14.46
N GLU A 197 16.19 -2.33 -13.90
CA GLU A 197 17.43 -2.20 -14.70
C GLU A 197 17.82 -3.55 -15.34
N ALA A 198 17.69 -4.66 -14.60
CA ALA A 198 17.94 -5.99 -15.11
C ALA A 198 16.99 -6.34 -16.29
N ILE A 199 15.71 -5.98 -16.18
CA ILE A 199 14.73 -6.15 -17.28
C ILE A 199 15.16 -5.37 -18.51
N ALA A 200 15.56 -4.11 -18.36
CA ALA A 200 16.00 -3.28 -19.48
C ALA A 200 17.26 -3.86 -20.16
N VAL A 201 18.21 -4.34 -19.35
CA VAL A 201 19.42 -5.01 -19.86
C VAL A 201 19.10 -6.29 -20.62
N LEU A 202 18.21 -7.14 -20.07
CA LEU A 202 17.78 -8.39 -20.73
C LEU A 202 17.02 -8.10 -22.03
N SER A 203 16.15 -7.10 -22.03
CA SER A 203 15.41 -6.68 -23.21
C SER A 203 16.35 -6.21 -24.33
N ALA A 204 17.35 -5.38 -23.99
CA ALA A 204 18.36 -4.95 -24.96
C ALA A 204 19.24 -6.11 -25.48
N ALA A 205 19.48 -7.11 -24.62
CA ALA A 205 20.27 -8.30 -24.97
C ALA A 205 19.42 -9.43 -25.61
N SER A 206 18.16 -9.18 -26.00
CA SER A 206 17.26 -10.20 -26.58
C SER A 206 17.85 -11.00 -27.76
N PRO A 207 18.71 -10.45 -28.65
CA PRO A 207 19.36 -11.26 -29.69
C PRO A 207 20.30 -12.34 -29.14
N LEU A 208 20.72 -12.23 -27.88
CA LEU A 208 21.59 -13.22 -27.20
C LEU A 208 20.79 -14.11 -26.22
N GLU A 209 19.46 -14.04 -26.17
CA GLU A 209 18.62 -14.70 -25.16
C GLU A 209 18.95 -16.20 -25.01
N SER A 210 19.07 -16.93 -26.14
CA SER A 210 19.39 -18.36 -26.13
C SER A 210 20.73 -18.70 -25.48
N ARG A 211 21.67 -17.74 -25.45
CA ARG A 211 23.02 -17.87 -24.90
C ARG A 211 23.12 -17.34 -23.47
N ILE A 212 22.17 -16.50 -23.01
CA ILE A 212 22.21 -15.91 -21.68
C ILE A 212 21.91 -16.96 -20.62
N ARG A 213 22.83 -17.11 -19.65
CA ARG A 213 22.65 -17.94 -18.46
C ARG A 213 22.14 -17.15 -17.26
N GLY A 214 22.39 -15.85 -17.24
CA GLY A 214 21.91 -14.94 -16.21
C GLY A 214 22.70 -13.63 -16.18
N LEU A 215 22.24 -12.73 -15.29
CA LEU A 215 22.91 -11.48 -14.98
C LEU A 215 23.47 -11.53 -13.56
N VAL A 216 24.63 -10.93 -13.35
CA VAL A 216 25.23 -10.84 -12.01
C VAL A 216 25.43 -9.37 -11.65
N ARG A 217 24.81 -8.94 -10.53
CA ARG A 217 25.01 -7.61 -9.97
C ARG A 217 26.35 -7.56 -9.27
N ILE A 218 27.21 -6.64 -9.67
CA ILE A 218 28.54 -6.48 -9.14
C ILE A 218 28.65 -5.19 -8.34
N SER A 219 28.99 -5.34 -7.04
CA SER A 219 29.18 -4.22 -6.10
C SER A 219 27.99 -3.24 -6.08
N ASP A 220 26.77 -3.75 -6.19
CA ASP A 220 25.50 -3.02 -6.18
C ASP A 220 25.35 -1.87 -7.20
N ARG A 221 26.17 -1.88 -8.27
CA ARG A 221 26.20 -0.75 -9.21
C ARG A 221 26.24 -1.09 -10.69
N ARG A 222 26.64 -2.30 -11.09
CA ARG A 222 26.76 -2.67 -12.51
C ARG A 222 26.33 -4.10 -12.72
N TRP A 223 26.07 -4.47 -13.96
CA TRP A 223 25.71 -5.81 -14.36
C TRP A 223 26.80 -6.45 -15.23
N ASP A 224 27.02 -7.72 -14.98
CA ASP A 224 27.74 -8.58 -15.90
C ASP A 224 26.72 -9.59 -16.48
N ILE A 225 26.70 -9.76 -17.82
CA ILE A 225 25.90 -10.79 -18.46
C ILE A 225 26.78 -12.04 -18.56
N VAL A 226 26.27 -13.16 -18.07
CA VAL A 226 26.91 -14.47 -18.18
C VAL A 226 26.26 -15.22 -19.32
N LEU A 227 27.08 -15.60 -20.32
CA LEU A 227 26.63 -16.39 -21.47
C LEU A 227 27.01 -17.88 -21.30
N ASP A 228 26.58 -18.68 -22.27
CA ASP A 228 27.09 -20.03 -22.48
C ASP A 228 28.61 -20.02 -22.60
N ARG A 229 29.28 -21.18 -22.60
CA ARG A 229 30.72 -21.32 -22.64
C ARG A 229 31.48 -20.49 -21.60
N ASN A 230 30.79 -20.07 -20.53
CA ASN A 230 31.37 -19.25 -19.45
C ASN A 230 31.87 -17.86 -19.89
N GLN A 231 31.42 -17.38 -21.03
CA GLN A 231 31.70 -16.02 -21.50
C GLN A 231 31.01 -14.98 -20.63
N ARG A 232 31.65 -13.82 -20.46
CA ARG A 232 31.11 -12.73 -19.65
C ARG A 232 31.17 -11.41 -20.38
N ILE A 233 30.09 -10.66 -20.37
CA ILE A 233 30.01 -9.27 -20.85
C ILE A 233 29.91 -8.37 -19.61
N MET A 234 30.94 -7.56 -19.38
CA MET A 234 31.01 -6.62 -18.26
C MET A 234 30.47 -5.27 -18.70
N LEU A 235 29.35 -4.86 -18.10
CA LEU A 235 28.67 -3.61 -18.46
C LEU A 235 29.17 -2.43 -17.62
N PRO A 236 29.12 -1.20 -18.14
CA PRO A 236 29.34 0.00 -17.36
C PRO A 236 28.21 0.20 -16.34
N ALA A 237 28.47 0.97 -15.27
CA ALA A 237 27.44 1.36 -14.31
C ALA A 237 26.45 2.38 -14.90
N GLU A 238 26.90 3.19 -15.84
CA GLU A 238 26.08 4.18 -16.53
C GLU A 238 25.75 3.72 -17.95
N ASN A 239 24.48 3.84 -18.34
CA ASN A 239 23.98 3.49 -19.68
C ASN A 239 24.33 2.04 -20.15
N PRO A 240 24.05 0.99 -19.34
CA PRO A 240 24.37 -0.39 -19.68
C PRO A 240 23.65 -0.85 -20.96
N VAL A 241 22.43 -0.38 -21.21
CA VAL A 241 21.63 -0.70 -22.40
C VAL A 241 22.37 -0.25 -23.67
N ALA A 242 22.81 1.01 -23.74
CA ALA A 242 23.55 1.52 -24.90
C ALA A 242 24.90 0.80 -25.12
N ALA A 243 25.52 0.28 -24.06
CA ALA A 243 26.72 -0.53 -24.18
C ALA A 243 26.45 -1.89 -24.84
N ILE A 244 25.35 -2.54 -24.50
CA ILE A 244 24.90 -3.79 -25.12
C ILE A 244 24.55 -3.57 -26.60
N GLU A 245 23.74 -2.56 -26.90
CA GLU A 245 23.37 -2.24 -28.28
C GLU A 245 24.59 -2.05 -29.17
N ARG A 246 25.61 -1.31 -28.70
CA ARG A 246 26.88 -1.17 -29.41
C ARG A 246 27.66 -2.49 -29.58
N LEU A 247 27.66 -3.34 -28.55
CA LEU A 247 28.30 -4.65 -28.67
C LEU A 247 27.59 -5.51 -29.70
N LEU A 248 26.26 -5.51 -29.75
CA LEU A 248 25.49 -6.28 -30.74
C LEU A 248 25.80 -5.84 -32.17
N VAL A 249 25.93 -4.54 -32.41
CA VAL A 249 26.36 -4.02 -33.73
C VAL A 249 27.79 -4.48 -34.10
N LEU A 250 28.70 -4.43 -33.11
CA LEU A 250 30.08 -4.92 -33.31
C LEU A 250 30.13 -6.43 -33.52
N ASP A 251 29.31 -7.19 -32.81
CA ASP A 251 29.23 -8.65 -32.95
C ASP A 251 28.70 -9.05 -34.33
N GLN A 252 27.66 -8.38 -34.82
CA GLN A 252 27.12 -8.58 -36.17
C GLN A 252 28.15 -8.31 -37.27
N ALA A 253 29.06 -7.34 -37.05
CA ALA A 253 30.08 -6.98 -38.03
C ALA A 253 31.33 -7.87 -37.98
N GLN A 254 31.65 -8.42 -36.83
CA GLN A 254 32.98 -9.06 -36.59
C GLN A 254 32.93 -10.43 -35.91
N ASP A 255 31.70 -10.95 -35.60
CA ASP A 255 31.52 -12.24 -34.89
C ASP A 255 32.34 -12.35 -33.57
N ILE A 256 32.37 -11.26 -32.78
CA ILE A 256 33.21 -11.17 -31.59
C ILE A 256 32.86 -12.25 -30.56
N LEU A 257 31.55 -12.45 -30.31
CA LEU A 257 31.05 -13.42 -29.34
C LEU A 257 31.11 -14.87 -29.84
N ALA A 258 31.32 -15.09 -31.14
CA ALA A 258 31.57 -16.43 -31.69
C ALA A 258 33.03 -16.88 -31.49
N ARG A 259 33.95 -15.96 -31.30
CA ARG A 259 35.40 -16.26 -31.10
C ARG A 259 35.67 -16.81 -29.70
N ASP A 260 36.88 -17.32 -29.50
CA ASP A 260 37.38 -17.81 -28.21
C ASP A 260 37.72 -16.67 -27.24
N VAL A 261 36.68 -15.89 -26.90
CA VAL A 261 36.74 -14.77 -25.97
C VAL A 261 36.16 -15.20 -24.62
N ALA A 262 36.91 -15.00 -23.54
CA ALA A 262 36.47 -15.29 -22.19
C ALA A 262 35.62 -14.15 -21.62
N ALA A 263 35.95 -12.89 -21.92
CA ALA A 263 35.20 -11.73 -21.48
C ALA A 263 35.31 -10.56 -22.47
N VAL A 264 34.19 -9.82 -22.55
CA VAL A 264 34.09 -8.52 -23.23
C VAL A 264 33.88 -7.46 -22.17
N ASP A 265 34.85 -6.57 -22.01
CA ASP A 265 34.78 -5.48 -21.03
C ASP A 265 34.31 -4.18 -21.70
N LEU A 266 33.10 -3.76 -21.38
CA LEU A 266 32.46 -2.54 -21.91
C LEU A 266 32.42 -1.40 -20.88
N ARG A 267 33.10 -1.58 -19.74
CA ARG A 267 33.06 -0.59 -18.63
C ARG A 267 33.60 0.77 -19.04
N ILE A 268 34.52 0.79 -20.02
CA ILE A 268 35.03 2.02 -20.63
C ILE A 268 34.36 2.15 -22.01
N ALA A 269 33.43 3.08 -22.14
CA ALA A 269 32.58 3.23 -23.31
C ALA A 269 33.38 3.44 -24.63
N ALA A 270 34.50 4.17 -24.57
CA ALA A 270 35.31 4.49 -25.74
C ALA A 270 36.24 3.34 -26.16
N ARG A 271 36.42 2.32 -25.29
CA ARG A 271 37.44 1.28 -25.52
C ARG A 271 36.96 -0.09 -25.04
N PRO A 272 36.22 -0.84 -25.84
CA PRO A 272 35.92 -2.25 -25.56
C PRO A 272 37.23 -3.06 -25.47
N VAL A 273 37.35 -3.88 -24.42
CA VAL A 273 38.52 -4.75 -24.21
C VAL A 273 38.06 -6.20 -24.28
N LEU A 274 38.72 -6.98 -25.11
CA LEU A 274 38.47 -8.42 -25.25
C LEU A 274 39.53 -9.20 -24.45
N ARG A 275 39.08 -10.08 -23.57
CA ARG A 275 39.92 -11.05 -22.88
C ARG A 275 39.79 -12.39 -23.60
N LEU A 276 40.88 -12.86 -24.18
CA LEU A 276 40.91 -14.16 -24.85
C LEU A 276 40.87 -15.29 -23.82
N THR A 277 40.38 -16.45 -24.23
CA THR A 277 40.56 -17.69 -23.45
C THR A 277 42.03 -18.10 -23.35
N PRO A 278 42.43 -18.90 -22.35
CA PRO A 278 43.84 -19.40 -22.27
C PRO A 278 44.26 -20.10 -23.56
N TYR A 279 43.39 -20.87 -24.16
CA TYR A 279 43.66 -21.54 -25.42
C TYR A 279 43.95 -20.55 -26.57
N ALA A 280 43.08 -19.55 -26.74
CA ALA A 280 43.25 -18.53 -27.77
C ALA A 280 44.52 -17.68 -27.53
N GLN A 281 44.90 -17.41 -26.27
CA GLN A 281 46.14 -16.73 -25.93
C GLN A 281 47.34 -17.55 -26.34
N LEU A 282 47.32 -18.86 -26.08
CA LEU A 282 48.41 -19.77 -26.48
C LEU A 282 48.58 -19.81 -28.01
N GLN A 283 47.47 -19.91 -28.75
CA GLN A 283 47.48 -19.89 -30.21
C GLN A 283 48.04 -18.56 -30.77
N LEU A 284 47.63 -17.43 -30.17
CA LEU A 284 48.11 -16.12 -30.57
C LEU A 284 49.64 -15.97 -30.32
N ARG A 285 50.15 -16.42 -29.17
CA ARG A 285 51.59 -16.43 -28.87
C ARG A 285 52.38 -17.29 -29.88
N ARG A 286 51.86 -18.50 -30.17
CA ARG A 286 52.47 -19.37 -31.19
C ARG A 286 52.47 -18.70 -32.56
N ALA A 287 51.46 -18.07 -32.99
CA ALA A 287 51.38 -17.34 -34.25
C ALA A 287 52.34 -16.14 -34.32
N GLN A 288 52.67 -15.56 -33.16
CA GLN A 288 53.62 -14.45 -33.00
C GLN A 288 55.07 -14.94 -32.82
N GLY A 289 55.33 -16.27 -32.82
CA GLY A 289 56.68 -16.85 -32.62
C GLY A 289 57.20 -16.75 -31.18
N LEU A 290 56.26 -16.48 -30.17
CA LEU A 290 56.61 -16.42 -28.77
C LEU A 290 56.40 -17.81 -28.14
N GLU A 291 57.45 -18.36 -27.48
CA GLU A 291 57.31 -19.62 -26.75
C GLU A 291 56.41 -19.47 -25.54
N PRO A 292 55.55 -20.48 -25.26
CA PRO A 292 54.76 -20.46 -24.07
C PRO A 292 55.64 -20.50 -22.81
N PRO A 293 55.23 -19.84 -21.67
CA PRO A 293 55.97 -19.95 -20.42
C PRO A 293 55.98 -21.40 -19.93
N GLU A 294 57.12 -21.90 -19.43
CA GLU A 294 57.33 -23.29 -18.96
C GLU A 294 56.34 -23.71 -17.83
N SER A 295 55.65 -22.78 -17.19
CA SER A 295 54.71 -23.05 -16.10
C SER A 295 53.29 -23.49 -16.56
N GLU A 296 53.02 -23.59 -17.87
CA GLU A 296 51.71 -23.97 -18.42
C GLU A 296 51.75 -25.36 -19.15
N LEU A 297 52.81 -26.12 -19.00
CA LEU A 297 52.92 -27.52 -19.40
C LEU A 297 52.78 -28.42 -18.18
#